data_2118cc964e87602572e328d53aac36fa
#
_entry.id   2118cc964e87602572e328d53aac36fa
#
_cell.length_a   1.000
_cell.length_b   1.000
_cell.length_c   1.000
_cell.angle_alpha   90.00
_cell.angle_beta   90.00
_cell.angle_gamma   90.00
#
_symmetry.space_group_name_H-M   'P 1'
#
loop_
_entity.id
_entity.type
_entity.pdbx_description
1 polymer ?
#
loop_
_entity_poly.entity_id
_entity_poly.type
_entity_poly.pdbx_seq_one_letter_code
_entity_poly.pdbx_strand_id
1 'polypeptide(L)'
;MYPLEISHRSTVTPDQIDELGHMNVRYYGVNAGAATRAMCERLGLPTMPLRSAYTRHHHEQMEGNELVVRSAVLPGGDRVRIYHELVNDTDGELAATFVHELDHPAVEAPDFALPAHGTPRSLSLTTDALASAPTLDQLEELGLAMRKPRQVDSTDTQNGDTVPPAGMANLLWGGEPFLEYDWIRTLPNGDRYGYAVMEQRLWIRPGPITLDTPIQSFRASLQVGEKVGRAIAWCFNTDTGEPLVASEAIDLCLNLTQRRAMAIPAGSRSEADPDFHPELAPR
;
A
#
# COMPACT_ATOMS: atom_id res chain seq x y z
N MET A 1 -15.39 -25.82 4.01
CA MET A 1 -14.64 -24.66 3.48
C MET A 1 -15.66 -23.76 2.82
N TYR A 2 -15.92 -22.58 3.39
CA TYR A 2 -16.79 -21.60 2.74
C TYR A 2 -16.02 -21.03 1.54
N PRO A 3 -16.55 -21.13 0.31
CA PRO A 3 -15.90 -20.55 -0.85
C PRO A 3 -15.84 -19.03 -0.69
N LEU A 4 -14.74 -18.41 -1.17
CA LEU A 4 -14.68 -16.98 -1.32
C LEU A 4 -15.83 -16.52 -2.23
N GLU A 5 -16.56 -15.49 -1.80
CA GLU A 5 -17.66 -14.93 -2.57
C GLU A 5 -17.18 -13.82 -3.50
N ILE A 6 -17.69 -13.77 -4.72
CA ILE A 6 -17.42 -12.66 -5.62
C ILE A 6 -18.04 -11.39 -5.05
N SER A 7 -17.20 -10.41 -4.76
CA SER A 7 -17.58 -9.13 -4.17
C SER A 7 -17.46 -7.96 -5.14
N HIS A 8 -16.61 -8.09 -6.18
CA HIS A 8 -16.42 -7.02 -7.17
C HIS A 8 -15.98 -7.60 -8.51
N ARG A 9 -16.29 -6.90 -9.61
CA ARG A 9 -15.79 -7.13 -10.95
C ARG A 9 -15.41 -5.83 -11.61
N SER A 10 -14.36 -5.84 -12.42
CA SER A 10 -13.89 -4.69 -13.20
C SER A 10 -13.13 -5.14 -14.43
N THR A 11 -12.83 -4.21 -15.31
CA THR A 11 -11.94 -4.37 -16.45
C THR A 11 -10.81 -3.38 -16.33
N VAL A 12 -9.59 -3.76 -16.66
CA VAL A 12 -8.44 -2.83 -16.69
C VAL A 12 -8.58 -1.91 -17.90
N THR A 13 -8.68 -0.61 -17.64
CA THR A 13 -8.88 0.43 -18.67
C THR A 13 -7.56 1.13 -19.02
N PRO A 14 -7.44 1.77 -20.21
CA PRO A 14 -6.19 2.42 -20.64
C PRO A 14 -5.65 3.47 -19.66
N ASP A 15 -6.53 4.21 -18.96
CA ASP A 15 -6.16 5.23 -17.97
C ASP A 15 -5.58 4.65 -16.67
N GLN A 16 -5.67 3.33 -16.51
CA GLN A 16 -5.11 2.60 -15.38
C GLN A 16 -3.69 2.06 -15.66
N ILE A 17 -3.23 2.15 -16.90
CA ILE A 17 -1.92 1.63 -17.32
C ILE A 17 -0.84 2.67 -17.04
N ASP A 18 0.26 2.21 -16.44
CA ASP A 18 1.44 3.04 -16.20
C ASP A 18 2.42 3.05 -17.39
N GLU A 19 3.53 3.76 -17.25
CA GLU A 19 4.56 3.87 -18.29
C GLU A 19 5.31 2.56 -18.57
N LEU A 20 5.10 1.51 -17.77
CA LEU A 20 5.67 0.17 -17.97
C LEU A 20 4.71 -0.75 -18.74
N GLY A 21 3.49 -0.28 -19.00
CA GLY A 21 2.50 -0.99 -19.80
C GLY A 21 1.61 -1.94 -19.00
N HIS A 22 1.58 -1.83 -17.67
CA HIS A 22 0.69 -2.64 -16.82
C HIS A 22 -0.15 -1.76 -15.88
N MET A 23 -1.17 -2.37 -15.30
CA MET A 23 -2.05 -1.70 -14.34
C MET A 23 -1.24 -1.16 -13.17
N ASN A 24 -1.29 0.15 -12.96
CA ASN A 24 -0.62 0.81 -11.85
C ASN A 24 -1.11 0.25 -10.51
N VAL A 25 -0.17 0.03 -9.56
CA VAL A 25 -0.43 -0.63 -8.27
C VAL A 25 -1.57 -0.01 -7.47
N ARG A 26 -1.84 1.29 -7.62
CA ARG A 26 -2.95 1.98 -6.94
C ARG A 26 -4.32 1.37 -7.28
N TYR A 27 -4.50 0.88 -8.50
CA TYR A 27 -5.79 0.34 -8.95
C TYR A 27 -6.08 -1.06 -8.40
N TYR A 28 -5.06 -1.79 -7.96
CA TYR A 28 -5.25 -3.00 -7.16
C TYR A 28 -5.98 -2.65 -5.86
N GLY A 29 -5.54 -1.60 -5.16
CA GLY A 29 -6.19 -1.09 -3.94
C GLY A 29 -7.60 -0.54 -4.18
N VAL A 30 -7.85 0.10 -5.34
CA VAL A 30 -9.20 0.58 -5.73
C VAL A 30 -10.17 -0.58 -5.85
N ASN A 31 -9.78 -1.68 -6.51
CA ASN A 31 -10.59 -2.89 -6.65
C ASN A 31 -10.89 -3.53 -5.29
N ALA A 32 -9.87 -3.67 -4.43
CA ALA A 32 -10.05 -4.20 -3.07
C ALA A 32 -10.97 -3.29 -2.22
N GLY A 33 -10.85 -1.96 -2.35
CA GLY A 33 -11.73 -1.01 -1.68
C GLY A 33 -13.18 -1.11 -2.13
N ALA A 34 -13.43 -1.32 -3.43
CA ALA A 34 -14.78 -1.58 -3.96
C ALA A 34 -15.36 -2.88 -3.40
N ALA A 35 -14.55 -3.94 -3.35
CA ALA A 35 -14.93 -5.22 -2.76
C ALA A 35 -15.24 -5.09 -1.25
N THR A 36 -14.45 -4.31 -0.51
CA THR A 36 -14.71 -4.04 0.91
C THR A 36 -16.05 -3.36 1.12
N ARG A 37 -16.41 -2.34 0.31
CA ARG A 37 -17.73 -1.70 0.37
C ARG A 37 -18.87 -2.70 0.15
N ALA A 38 -18.75 -3.53 -0.89
CA ALA A 38 -19.76 -4.55 -1.16
C ALA A 38 -19.90 -5.57 -0.02
N MET A 39 -18.78 -5.94 0.64
CA MET A 39 -18.82 -6.81 1.82
C MET A 39 -19.48 -6.12 3.01
N CYS A 40 -19.19 -4.84 3.27
CA CYS A 40 -19.87 -4.07 4.32
C CYS A 40 -21.40 -4.04 4.09
N GLU A 41 -21.84 -3.77 2.86
CA GLU A 41 -23.26 -3.79 2.50
C GLU A 41 -23.92 -5.16 2.81
N ARG A 42 -23.25 -6.27 2.42
CA ARG A 42 -23.75 -7.64 2.71
C ARG A 42 -23.83 -7.95 4.19
N LEU A 43 -22.91 -7.40 4.97
CA LEU A 43 -22.89 -7.56 6.43
C LEU A 43 -23.86 -6.62 7.16
N GLY A 44 -24.55 -5.74 6.43
CA GLY A 44 -25.42 -4.70 7.01
C GLY A 44 -24.64 -3.65 7.80
N LEU A 45 -23.34 -3.50 7.51
CA LEU A 45 -22.49 -2.50 8.14
C LEU A 45 -22.54 -1.20 7.33
N PRO A 46 -22.47 -0.02 7.98
CA PRO A 46 -22.22 1.22 7.25
C PRO A 46 -20.85 1.15 6.59
N THR A 47 -20.62 2.00 5.59
CA THR A 47 -19.26 2.15 5.02
C THR A 47 -18.29 2.58 6.12
N MET A 48 -17.37 1.71 6.48
CA MET A 48 -16.47 1.91 7.61
C MET A 48 -15.09 2.35 7.13
N PRO A 49 -14.43 3.25 7.89
CA PRO A 49 -13.03 3.59 7.62
C PRO A 49 -12.14 2.37 7.73
N LEU A 50 -11.15 2.28 6.84
CA LEU A 50 -10.03 1.35 6.99
C LEU A 50 -9.14 1.79 8.15
N ARG A 51 -8.73 0.83 8.97
CA ARG A 51 -7.67 0.97 9.98
C ARG A 51 -6.33 0.51 9.46
N SER A 52 -6.33 -0.60 8.75
CA SER A 52 -5.15 -1.07 8.04
C SER A 52 -5.52 -1.85 6.78
N ALA A 53 -4.59 -1.87 5.83
CA ALA A 53 -4.65 -2.69 4.64
C ALA A 53 -3.30 -3.37 4.44
N TYR A 54 -3.30 -4.69 4.41
CA TYR A 54 -2.16 -5.47 3.93
C TYR A 54 -2.41 -5.87 2.49
N THR A 55 -1.39 -5.76 1.64
CA THR A 55 -1.42 -6.14 0.23
C THR A 55 -0.21 -6.99 -0.10
N ARG A 56 -0.41 -8.03 -0.89
CA ARG A 56 0.66 -8.81 -1.50
C ARG A 56 0.39 -8.93 -2.99
N HIS A 57 1.33 -8.45 -3.81
CA HIS A 57 1.26 -8.52 -5.26
C HIS A 57 1.84 -9.84 -5.76
N HIS A 58 1.21 -10.43 -6.76
CA HIS A 58 1.58 -11.72 -7.35
C HIS A 58 1.89 -11.59 -8.84
N HIS A 59 0.95 -11.06 -9.63
CA HIS A 59 1.08 -10.93 -11.08
C HIS A 59 0.58 -9.58 -11.59
N GLU A 60 1.30 -9.06 -12.59
CA GLU A 60 0.94 -7.82 -13.28
C GLU A 60 -0.35 -8.04 -14.10
N GLN A 61 -1.14 -6.96 -14.27
CA GLN A 61 -2.36 -6.98 -15.07
C GLN A 61 -2.23 -5.99 -16.22
N MET A 62 -2.77 -6.35 -17.38
CA MET A 62 -2.67 -5.58 -18.62
C MET A 62 -4.02 -4.96 -18.99
N GLU A 63 -3.98 -3.96 -19.87
CA GLU A 63 -5.19 -3.38 -20.48
C GLU A 63 -6.11 -4.48 -21.03
N GLY A 64 -7.40 -4.34 -20.76
CA GLY A 64 -8.43 -5.28 -21.20
C GLY A 64 -8.56 -6.55 -20.36
N ASN A 65 -7.70 -6.76 -19.33
CA ASN A 65 -7.91 -7.90 -18.42
C ASN A 65 -9.21 -7.73 -17.64
N GLU A 66 -10.02 -8.77 -17.63
CA GLU A 66 -11.20 -8.87 -16.79
C GLU A 66 -10.79 -9.33 -15.39
N LEU A 67 -11.19 -8.58 -14.37
CA LEU A 67 -10.80 -8.83 -12.98
C LEU A 67 -12.01 -9.19 -12.13
N VAL A 68 -11.80 -10.14 -11.22
CA VAL A 68 -12.77 -10.50 -10.20
C VAL A 68 -12.12 -10.43 -8.82
N VAL A 69 -12.82 -9.83 -7.86
CA VAL A 69 -12.42 -9.89 -6.45
C VAL A 69 -13.31 -10.89 -5.73
N ARG A 70 -12.68 -11.85 -5.07
CA ARG A 70 -13.33 -12.82 -4.19
C ARG A 70 -12.98 -12.49 -2.75
N SER A 71 -13.97 -12.55 -1.87
CA SER A 71 -13.80 -12.06 -0.49
C SER A 71 -14.38 -13.00 0.55
N ALA A 72 -13.77 -12.99 1.73
CA ALA A 72 -14.28 -13.64 2.93
C ALA A 72 -14.01 -12.79 4.18
N VAL A 73 -14.92 -12.85 5.15
CA VAL A 73 -14.66 -12.29 6.48
C VAL A 73 -13.75 -13.24 7.25
N LEU A 74 -12.70 -12.70 7.85
CA LEU A 74 -11.78 -13.48 8.70
C LEU A 74 -12.34 -13.59 10.11
N PRO A 75 -12.38 -14.79 10.70
CA PRO A 75 -12.78 -14.99 12.08
C PRO A 75 -11.72 -14.46 13.06
N GLY A 76 -12.16 -14.17 14.28
CA GLY A 76 -11.29 -13.77 15.38
C GLY A 76 -10.74 -12.34 15.26
N GLY A 77 -10.02 -11.92 16.32
CA GLY A 77 -9.56 -10.53 16.47
C GLY A 77 -10.63 -9.63 17.05
N ASP A 78 -10.27 -8.36 17.31
CA ASP A 78 -11.16 -7.37 17.94
C ASP A 78 -11.96 -6.55 16.94
N ARG A 79 -11.56 -6.62 15.64
CA ARG A 79 -12.14 -5.82 14.56
C ARG A 79 -12.54 -6.69 13.38
N VAL A 80 -13.45 -6.17 12.55
CA VAL A 80 -13.79 -6.78 11.27
C VAL A 80 -12.57 -6.79 10.39
N ARG A 81 -12.21 -8.00 9.92
CA ARG A 81 -11.15 -8.19 8.93
C ARG A 81 -11.73 -8.90 7.72
N ILE A 82 -11.40 -8.40 6.54
CA ILE A 82 -11.86 -8.96 5.26
C ILE A 82 -10.65 -9.33 4.43
N TYR A 83 -10.61 -10.57 4.00
CA TYR A 83 -9.64 -11.08 3.04
C TYR A 83 -10.18 -10.95 1.63
N HIS A 84 -9.32 -10.58 0.68
CA HIS A 84 -9.66 -10.48 -0.74
C HIS A 84 -8.60 -11.16 -1.60
N GLU A 85 -9.04 -11.80 -2.68
CA GLU A 85 -8.23 -12.24 -3.82
C GLU A 85 -8.67 -11.48 -5.06
N LEU A 86 -7.75 -10.74 -5.67
CA LEU A 86 -7.93 -10.16 -7.00
C LEU A 86 -7.37 -11.14 -8.02
N VAL A 87 -8.22 -11.60 -8.91
CA VAL A 87 -7.92 -12.67 -9.87
C VAL A 87 -8.26 -12.19 -11.27
N ASN A 88 -7.43 -12.50 -12.24
CA ASN A 88 -7.76 -12.36 -13.65
C ASN A 88 -8.82 -13.41 -14.00
N ASP A 89 -10.01 -13.00 -14.42
CA ASP A 89 -11.15 -13.89 -14.67
C ASP A 89 -10.98 -14.71 -15.96
N THR A 90 -10.05 -14.32 -16.84
CA THR A 90 -9.80 -14.98 -18.12
C THR A 90 -8.96 -16.26 -17.95
N ASP A 91 -7.88 -16.19 -17.17
CA ASP A 91 -6.91 -17.29 -17.02
C ASP A 91 -6.85 -17.85 -15.59
N GLY A 92 -7.52 -17.19 -14.63
CA GLY A 92 -7.54 -17.58 -13.23
C GLY A 92 -6.29 -17.20 -12.45
N GLU A 93 -5.40 -16.39 -13.04
CA GLU A 93 -4.15 -15.97 -12.41
C GLU A 93 -4.40 -15.02 -11.25
N LEU A 94 -3.78 -15.28 -10.11
CA LEU A 94 -3.88 -14.45 -8.92
C LEU A 94 -3.04 -13.18 -9.09
N ALA A 95 -3.70 -12.03 -9.14
CA ALA A 95 -3.05 -10.73 -9.30
C ALA A 95 -2.53 -10.17 -7.97
N ALA A 96 -3.37 -10.18 -6.93
CA ALA A 96 -3.01 -9.72 -5.60
C ALA A 96 -3.92 -10.32 -4.52
N THR A 97 -3.44 -10.29 -3.27
CA THR A 97 -4.23 -10.58 -2.08
C THR A 97 -4.21 -9.44 -1.10
N PHE A 98 -5.30 -9.29 -0.32
CA PHE A 98 -5.43 -8.21 0.65
C PHE A 98 -6.03 -8.72 1.95
N VAL A 99 -5.64 -8.07 3.06
CA VAL A 99 -6.34 -8.14 4.33
C VAL A 99 -6.69 -6.71 4.74
N HIS A 100 -7.96 -6.37 4.74
CA HIS A 100 -8.47 -5.09 5.19
C HIS A 100 -9.02 -5.22 6.62
N GLU A 101 -8.56 -4.35 7.51
CA GLU A 101 -9.11 -4.20 8.85
C GLU A 101 -9.93 -2.91 8.92
N LEU A 102 -11.18 -3.03 9.39
CA LEU A 102 -12.13 -1.92 9.47
C LEU A 102 -12.22 -1.39 10.89
N ASP A 103 -12.59 -0.13 11.04
CA ASP A 103 -12.85 0.50 12.35
C ASP A 103 -14.22 0.11 12.90
N HIS A 104 -14.44 -1.20 13.03
CA HIS A 104 -15.67 -1.80 13.55
C HIS A 104 -15.34 -3.03 14.39
N PRO A 105 -16.01 -3.24 15.55
CA PRO A 105 -15.85 -4.48 16.32
C PRO A 105 -16.07 -5.72 15.45
N ALA A 106 -15.36 -6.80 15.77
CA ALA A 106 -15.51 -8.05 15.05
C ALA A 106 -16.96 -8.51 14.96
N VAL A 107 -17.32 -9.11 13.85
CA VAL A 107 -18.61 -9.75 13.61
C VAL A 107 -18.44 -11.26 13.59
N GLU A 108 -19.53 -11.98 13.81
CA GLU A 108 -19.53 -13.42 13.65
C GLU A 108 -19.21 -13.78 12.19
N ALA A 109 -18.24 -14.64 12.00
CA ALA A 109 -17.81 -15.06 10.68
C ALA A 109 -17.63 -16.59 10.64
N PRO A 110 -17.87 -17.20 9.47
CA PRO A 110 -17.56 -18.60 9.24
C PRO A 110 -16.08 -18.90 9.50
N ASP A 111 -15.77 -20.13 9.86
CA ASP A 111 -14.39 -20.57 9.98
C ASP A 111 -13.68 -20.50 8.62
N PHE A 112 -12.70 -19.60 8.53
CA PHE A 112 -11.91 -19.36 7.34
C PHE A 112 -10.47 -19.10 7.72
N ALA A 113 -9.55 -19.92 7.20
CA ALA A 113 -8.12 -19.72 7.38
C ALA A 113 -7.53 -19.04 6.14
N LEU A 114 -6.63 -18.08 6.37
CA LEU A 114 -5.87 -17.46 5.29
C LEU A 114 -5.13 -18.52 4.48
N PRO A 115 -5.29 -18.56 3.15
CA PRO A 115 -4.51 -19.45 2.31
C PRO A 115 -3.03 -19.04 2.32
N ALA A 116 -2.14 -19.97 1.99
CA ALA A 116 -0.69 -19.72 2.01
C ALA A 116 -0.27 -18.52 1.13
N HIS A 117 -0.94 -18.31 -0.01
CA HIS A 117 -0.69 -17.16 -0.89
C HIS A 117 -1.23 -15.84 -0.33
N GLY A 118 -2.18 -15.86 0.61
CA GLY A 118 -2.71 -14.67 1.31
C GLY A 118 -2.00 -14.37 2.62
N THR A 119 -1.14 -15.29 3.10
CA THR A 119 -0.39 -15.12 4.34
C THR A 119 0.80 -14.19 4.10
N PRO A 120 1.06 -13.21 5.00
CA PRO A 120 2.25 -12.37 4.93
C PRO A 120 3.54 -13.18 4.89
N ARG A 121 4.51 -12.72 4.10
CA ARG A 121 5.85 -13.35 4.01
C ARG A 121 6.89 -12.62 4.84
N SER A 122 6.88 -11.29 4.77
CA SER A 122 7.93 -10.45 5.35
C SER A 122 7.38 -9.37 6.28
N LEU A 123 6.13 -8.95 6.09
CA LEU A 123 5.46 -7.97 6.93
C LEU A 123 4.56 -8.65 7.97
N SER A 124 4.36 -8.01 9.12
CA SER A 124 3.49 -8.51 10.20
C SER A 124 2.07 -7.95 10.06
N LEU A 125 1.05 -8.72 10.40
CA LEU A 125 -0.33 -8.22 10.57
C LEU A 125 -0.61 -7.68 11.98
N THR A 126 0.32 -7.83 12.93
CA THR A 126 0.12 -7.46 14.34
C THR A 126 0.86 -6.21 14.79
N THR A 127 1.82 -5.70 14.01
CA THR A 127 2.50 -4.43 14.28
C THR A 127 1.59 -3.24 13.99
N ASP A 128 1.84 -2.10 14.65
CA ASP A 128 1.18 -0.83 14.37
C ASP A 128 2.21 0.29 14.20
N ALA A 129 2.42 0.69 12.94
CA ALA A 129 3.39 1.71 12.60
C ALA A 129 2.95 3.14 12.99
N LEU A 130 1.64 3.36 13.21
CA LEU A 130 1.17 4.65 13.73
C LEU A 130 1.38 4.73 15.24
N ALA A 131 1.11 3.65 15.97
CA ALA A 131 1.33 3.61 17.41
C ALA A 131 2.81 3.69 17.80
N SER A 132 3.70 3.24 16.92
CA SER A 132 5.16 3.28 17.09
C SER A 132 5.84 4.36 16.25
N ALA A 133 5.09 5.30 15.67
CA ALA A 133 5.64 6.38 14.86
C ALA A 133 6.60 7.25 15.68
N PRO A 134 7.75 7.63 15.13
CA PRO A 134 8.60 8.67 15.71
C PRO A 134 7.85 10.02 15.71
N THR A 135 8.35 11.01 16.43
CA THR A 135 7.79 12.34 16.36
C THR A 135 8.17 13.06 15.06
N LEU A 136 7.38 14.04 14.65
CA LEU A 136 7.68 14.88 13.48
C LEU A 136 9.08 15.49 13.59
N ASP A 137 9.43 16.09 14.75
CA ASP A 137 10.72 16.70 15.02
C ASP A 137 11.89 15.71 14.85
N GLN A 138 11.73 14.47 15.34
CA GLN A 138 12.75 13.43 15.17
C GLN A 138 13.00 13.10 13.69
N LEU A 139 11.95 13.03 12.86
CA LEU A 139 12.10 12.75 11.44
C LEU A 139 12.71 13.92 10.67
N GLU A 140 12.41 15.14 11.08
CA GLU A 140 13.03 16.36 10.53
C GLU A 140 14.52 16.46 10.89
N GLU A 141 14.88 16.18 12.15
CA GLU A 141 16.29 16.13 12.60
C GLU A 141 17.11 15.07 11.86
N LEU A 142 16.49 13.93 11.53
CA LEU A 142 17.12 12.89 10.72
C LEU A 142 17.18 13.23 9.22
N GLY A 143 16.53 14.30 8.76
CA GLY A 143 16.52 14.71 7.37
C GLY A 143 15.71 13.77 6.45
N LEU A 144 14.76 13.03 6.98
CA LEU A 144 14.00 11.98 6.27
C LEU A 144 12.80 12.51 5.46
N ALA A 145 12.67 13.83 5.32
CA ALA A 145 11.59 14.43 4.54
C ALA A 145 11.65 13.99 3.07
N MET A 146 10.60 13.29 2.64
CA MET A 146 10.44 12.85 1.25
C MET A 146 9.91 13.94 0.35
N ARG A 147 9.13 14.86 0.90
CA ARG A 147 8.41 15.90 0.19
C ARG A 147 8.41 17.20 0.97
N LYS A 148 8.21 18.30 0.24
CA LYS A 148 7.90 19.58 0.87
C LYS A 148 6.54 19.49 1.56
N PRO A 149 6.34 20.23 2.67
CA PRO A 149 5.02 20.40 3.26
C PRO A 149 4.02 20.87 2.20
N ARG A 150 2.80 20.32 2.23
CA ARG A 150 1.69 20.70 1.36
C ARG A 150 0.37 20.58 2.10
N GLN A 151 -0.71 20.97 1.47
CA GLN A 151 -2.06 20.72 1.96
C GLN A 151 -2.68 19.54 1.19
N VAL A 152 -3.60 18.84 1.83
CA VAL A 152 -4.50 17.89 1.18
C VAL A 152 -5.34 18.67 0.17
N ASP A 153 -5.34 18.23 -1.06
CA ASP A 153 -6.02 18.92 -2.16
C ASP A 153 -7.21 18.13 -2.73
N SER A 154 -7.88 18.70 -3.73
CA SER A 154 -9.04 18.08 -4.37
C SER A 154 -8.70 16.76 -5.10
N THR A 155 -7.45 16.56 -5.49
CA THR A 155 -6.99 15.30 -6.09
C THR A 155 -6.92 14.19 -5.05
N ASP A 156 -6.40 14.49 -3.86
CA ASP A 156 -6.35 13.55 -2.73
C ASP A 156 -7.76 13.15 -2.29
N THR A 157 -8.69 14.12 -2.23
CA THR A 157 -10.08 13.88 -1.82
C THR A 157 -10.98 13.37 -2.95
N GLN A 158 -10.43 13.23 -4.18
CA GLN A 158 -11.20 12.86 -5.38
C GLN A 158 -12.43 13.78 -5.59
N ASN A 159 -12.24 15.08 -5.38
CA ASN A 159 -13.26 16.15 -5.41
C ASN A 159 -14.37 16.03 -4.34
N GLY A 160 -14.11 15.29 -3.26
CA GLY A 160 -14.92 15.28 -2.04
C GLY A 160 -14.31 16.15 -0.94
N ASP A 161 -14.88 16.09 0.26
CA ASP A 161 -14.41 16.84 1.44
C ASP A 161 -13.35 16.07 2.24
N THR A 162 -13.22 14.76 2.02
CA THR A 162 -12.32 13.87 2.77
C THR A 162 -11.58 12.92 1.85
N VAL A 163 -10.39 12.52 2.26
CA VAL A 163 -9.60 11.52 1.55
C VAL A 163 -10.28 10.14 1.65
N PRO A 164 -10.65 9.51 0.53
CA PRO A 164 -11.25 8.19 0.55
C PRO A 164 -10.19 7.12 0.89
N PRO A 165 -10.59 5.93 1.38
CA PRO A 165 -9.65 4.86 1.74
C PRO A 165 -8.66 4.50 0.63
N ALA A 166 -9.09 4.48 -0.63
CA ALA A 166 -8.23 4.21 -1.78
C ALA A 166 -7.20 5.35 -2.06
N GLY A 167 -7.44 6.56 -1.54
CA GLY A 167 -6.56 7.72 -1.66
C GLY A 167 -5.51 7.82 -0.55
N MET A 168 -5.63 7.06 0.54
CA MET A 168 -4.77 7.22 1.71
C MET A 168 -3.28 6.98 1.38
N ALA A 169 -2.98 6.01 0.53
CA ALA A 169 -1.60 5.78 0.08
C ALA A 169 -1.02 6.98 -0.71
N ASN A 170 -1.88 7.76 -1.41
CA ASN A 170 -1.43 8.93 -2.16
C ASN A 170 -0.92 10.05 -1.26
N LEU A 171 -1.37 10.12 0.00
CA LEU A 171 -0.84 11.11 0.96
C LEU A 171 0.65 10.90 1.21
N LEU A 172 1.13 9.64 1.11
CA LEU A 172 2.54 9.30 1.23
C LEU A 172 3.32 9.59 -0.06
N TRP A 173 2.70 9.30 -1.23
CA TRP A 173 3.37 9.29 -2.52
C TRP A 173 2.86 10.35 -3.50
N GLY A 174 1.68 10.91 -3.30
CA GLY A 174 1.00 11.90 -4.15
C GLY A 174 1.55 13.33 -4.05
N GLY A 175 1.22 14.21 -5.00
CA GLY A 175 1.63 15.62 -5.06
C GLY A 175 2.90 15.89 -5.87
N GLU A 176 3.17 17.17 -6.16
CA GLU A 176 4.29 17.68 -6.98
C GLU A 176 5.67 17.27 -6.44
N PRO A 177 6.71 17.34 -7.31
CA PRO A 177 7.55 16.19 -7.61
C PRO A 177 8.28 15.70 -6.37
N PHE A 178 8.53 14.38 -6.35
CA PHE A 178 9.51 13.81 -5.43
C PHE A 178 10.78 14.66 -5.50
N LEU A 179 11.32 15.04 -4.37
CA LEU A 179 12.64 15.63 -4.30
C LEU A 179 13.62 14.58 -4.87
N GLU A 180 13.92 14.70 -6.20
CA GLU A 180 14.92 13.91 -6.92
C GLU A 180 14.80 12.37 -6.83
N TYR A 181 13.57 11.81 -6.68
CA TYR A 181 13.42 10.35 -6.71
C TYR A 181 13.06 9.88 -8.12
N ASP A 182 14.05 9.44 -8.87
CA ASP A 182 13.85 8.77 -10.16
C ASP A 182 13.52 7.28 -9.91
N TRP A 183 12.26 6.91 -10.11
CA TRP A 183 11.78 5.54 -9.90
C TRP A 183 12.40 4.56 -10.90
N ILE A 184 12.75 5.04 -12.08
CA ILE A 184 13.33 4.25 -13.14
C ILE A 184 14.69 4.84 -13.49
N ARG A 185 15.73 4.04 -13.29
CA ARG A 185 17.10 4.41 -13.55
C ARG A 185 17.70 3.58 -14.68
N THR A 186 18.77 4.09 -15.29
CA THR A 186 19.49 3.41 -16.38
C THR A 186 20.83 2.90 -15.87
N LEU A 187 21.11 1.62 -16.15
CA LEU A 187 22.40 0.99 -15.89
C LEU A 187 23.43 1.42 -16.94
N PRO A 188 24.75 1.27 -16.66
CA PRO A 188 25.81 1.60 -17.62
C PRO A 188 25.71 0.85 -18.97
N ASN A 189 25.07 -0.32 -18.99
CA ASN A 189 24.83 -1.10 -20.21
C ASN A 189 23.57 -0.67 -20.98
N GLY A 190 22.86 0.36 -20.52
CA GLY A 190 21.63 0.86 -21.13
C GLY A 190 20.34 0.18 -20.67
N ASP A 191 20.40 -0.89 -19.87
CA ASP A 191 19.20 -1.50 -19.28
C ASP A 191 18.56 -0.56 -18.27
N ARG A 192 17.23 -0.57 -18.22
CA ARG A 192 16.44 0.16 -17.19
C ARG A 192 16.19 -0.72 -15.98
N TYR A 193 16.23 -0.13 -14.80
CA TYR A 193 15.85 -0.82 -13.56
C TYR A 193 14.99 0.06 -12.68
N GLY A 194 14.24 -0.58 -11.79
CA GLY A 194 13.37 0.08 -10.82
C GLY A 194 13.01 -0.88 -9.69
N TYR A 195 12.04 -0.50 -8.89
CA TYR A 195 11.59 -1.27 -7.73
C TYR A 195 10.10 -1.55 -7.85
N ALA A 196 9.73 -2.81 -7.66
CA ALA A 196 8.34 -3.24 -7.59
C ALA A 196 7.96 -3.58 -6.14
N VAL A 197 6.84 -3.06 -5.68
CA VAL A 197 6.29 -3.40 -4.37
C VAL A 197 5.74 -4.82 -4.40
N MET A 198 6.30 -5.70 -3.57
CA MET A 198 5.87 -7.10 -3.44
C MET A 198 4.88 -7.30 -2.30
N GLU A 199 5.14 -6.63 -1.17
CA GLU A 199 4.24 -6.58 -0.02
C GLU A 199 4.15 -5.14 0.48
N GLN A 200 2.97 -4.75 0.93
CA GLN A 200 2.75 -3.46 1.56
C GLN A 200 1.76 -3.62 2.71
N ARG A 201 1.99 -2.91 3.79
CA ARG A 201 1.01 -2.69 4.83
C ARG A 201 0.81 -1.20 5.04
N LEU A 202 -0.45 -0.78 5.01
CA LEU A 202 -0.89 0.57 5.26
C LEU A 202 -1.62 0.62 6.60
N TRP A 203 -1.35 1.63 7.42
CA TRP A 203 -2.10 1.95 8.63
C TRP A 203 -2.69 3.35 8.49
N ILE A 204 -3.91 3.50 8.94
CA ILE A 204 -4.68 4.74 8.79
C ILE A 204 -5.21 5.15 10.16
N ARG A 205 -4.96 6.41 10.52
CA ARG A 205 -5.49 6.99 11.74
C ARG A 205 -7.04 7.02 11.70
N PRO A 206 -7.72 6.78 12.85
CA PRO A 206 -9.15 6.98 12.93
C PRO A 206 -9.55 8.42 12.65
N GLY A 207 -10.67 8.59 11.96
CA GLY A 207 -11.24 9.89 11.65
C GLY A 207 -10.97 10.35 10.23
N PRO A 208 -11.69 11.36 9.77
CA PRO A 208 -11.54 11.90 8.43
C PRO A 208 -10.25 12.72 8.31
N ILE A 209 -9.56 12.57 7.16
CA ILE A 209 -8.53 13.50 6.71
C ILE A 209 -9.21 14.40 5.69
N THR A 210 -9.28 15.69 5.99
CA THR A 210 -10.08 16.65 5.23
C THR A 210 -9.23 17.45 4.24
N LEU A 211 -9.90 18.06 3.28
CA LEU A 211 -9.33 19.10 2.42
C LEU A 211 -8.61 20.16 3.27
N ASP A 212 -7.57 20.76 2.75
CA ASP A 212 -6.72 21.77 3.39
C ASP A 212 -5.95 21.31 4.64
N THR A 213 -6.03 20.03 5.05
CA THR A 213 -5.17 19.49 6.11
C THR A 213 -3.71 19.63 5.71
N PRO A 214 -2.87 20.35 6.51
CA PRO A 214 -1.46 20.50 6.18
C PRO A 214 -0.71 19.22 6.48
N ILE A 215 0.06 18.73 5.50
CA ILE A 215 0.73 17.43 5.57
C ILE A 215 2.18 17.48 5.11
N GLN A 216 2.98 16.57 5.66
CA GLN A 216 4.33 16.27 5.19
C GLN A 216 4.61 14.78 5.29
N SER A 217 5.34 14.24 4.30
CA SER A 217 5.69 12.82 4.23
C SER A 217 7.18 12.60 4.46
N PHE A 218 7.49 11.51 5.17
CA PHE A 218 8.83 11.07 5.54
C PHE A 218 9.01 9.62 5.17
N ARG A 219 10.26 9.20 4.92
CA ARG A 219 10.58 7.82 4.58
C ARG A 219 11.92 7.42 5.19
N ALA A 220 11.99 6.17 5.66
CA ALA A 220 13.24 5.54 6.07
C ALA A 220 13.39 4.17 5.39
N SER A 221 14.64 3.80 5.08
CA SER A 221 15.04 2.45 4.74
C SER A 221 15.29 1.66 6.02
N LEU A 222 14.66 0.50 6.15
CA LEU A 222 14.77 -0.36 7.34
C LEU A 222 15.72 -1.52 7.12
N GLN A 223 15.80 -2.01 5.88
CA GLN A 223 16.65 -3.13 5.50
C GLN A 223 17.02 -3.05 4.03
N VAL A 224 18.28 -3.36 3.74
CA VAL A 224 18.79 -3.47 2.37
C VAL A 224 19.42 -4.85 2.21
N GLY A 225 18.79 -5.72 1.39
CA GLY A 225 19.32 -7.03 1.01
C GLY A 225 19.94 -7.01 -0.38
N GLU A 226 20.30 -8.16 -0.89
CA GLU A 226 20.91 -8.26 -2.24
C GLU A 226 19.96 -7.76 -3.35
N LYS A 227 18.67 -8.14 -3.28
CA LYS A 227 17.66 -7.81 -4.31
C LYS A 227 16.42 -7.13 -3.74
N VAL A 228 16.27 -7.14 -2.43
CA VAL A 228 15.05 -6.73 -1.73
C VAL A 228 15.38 -5.64 -0.74
N GLY A 229 14.57 -4.58 -0.71
CA GLY A 229 14.59 -3.55 0.32
C GLY A 229 13.33 -3.59 1.17
N ARG A 230 13.42 -3.15 2.43
CA ARG A 230 12.30 -2.88 3.32
C ARG A 230 12.34 -1.40 3.69
N ALA A 231 11.24 -0.72 3.55
CA ALA A 231 11.13 0.70 3.86
C ALA A 231 9.83 0.99 4.58
N ILE A 232 9.83 2.11 5.31
CA ILE A 232 8.64 2.66 5.95
C ILE A 232 8.49 4.12 5.56
N ALA A 233 7.24 4.57 5.42
CA ALA A 233 6.91 5.97 5.18
C ALA A 233 5.76 6.39 6.10
N TRP A 234 5.75 7.66 6.48
CA TRP A 234 4.70 8.28 7.28
C TRP A 234 4.23 9.57 6.63
N CYS A 235 2.95 9.89 6.79
CA CYS A 235 2.39 11.21 6.53
C CYS A 235 1.88 11.80 7.83
N PHE A 236 2.31 13.00 8.16
CA PHE A 236 1.94 13.72 9.37
C PHE A 236 1.06 14.93 9.05
N ASN A 237 0.17 15.27 9.96
CA ASN A 237 -0.39 16.60 10.02
C ASN A 237 0.67 17.53 10.65
N THR A 238 1.10 18.56 9.91
CA THR A 238 2.18 19.45 10.36
C THR A 238 1.75 20.44 11.44
N ASP A 239 0.45 20.73 11.57
CA ASP A 239 -0.06 21.60 12.62
C ASP A 239 -0.13 20.90 13.98
N THR A 240 -0.45 19.61 13.99
CA THR A 240 -0.63 18.84 15.23
C THR A 240 0.53 17.93 15.56
N GLY A 241 1.41 17.64 14.58
CA GLY A 241 2.49 16.66 14.72
C GLY A 241 1.98 15.20 14.76
N GLU A 242 0.70 14.95 14.46
CA GLU A 242 0.12 13.60 14.54
C GLU A 242 0.33 12.81 13.23
N PRO A 243 0.74 11.53 13.31
CA PRO A 243 0.81 10.68 12.14
C PRO A 243 -0.62 10.33 11.67
N LEU A 244 -0.89 10.55 10.38
CA LEU A 244 -2.18 10.30 9.75
C LEU A 244 -2.21 8.94 9.04
N VAL A 245 -1.12 8.63 8.34
CA VAL A 245 -0.96 7.41 7.55
C VAL A 245 0.47 6.92 7.70
N ALA A 246 0.65 5.62 7.80
CA ALA A 246 1.96 4.98 7.69
C ALA A 246 1.90 3.83 6.68
N SER A 247 2.99 3.56 6.00
CA SER A 247 3.12 2.44 5.06
C SER A 247 4.47 1.78 5.19
N GLU A 248 4.47 0.49 5.38
CA GLU A 248 5.66 -0.35 5.30
C GLU A 248 5.60 -1.19 4.03
N ALA A 249 6.70 -1.27 3.30
CA ALA A 249 6.77 -1.97 2.02
C ALA A 249 8.03 -2.84 1.90
N ILE A 250 7.88 -3.94 1.17
CA ILE A 250 8.96 -4.78 0.67
C ILE A 250 9.04 -4.57 -0.84
N ASP A 251 10.16 -4.03 -1.28
CA ASP A 251 10.44 -3.73 -2.67
C ASP A 251 11.44 -4.73 -3.25
N LEU A 252 11.18 -5.22 -4.47
CA LEU A 252 12.10 -6.04 -5.25
C LEU A 252 12.75 -5.20 -6.35
N CYS A 253 14.09 -5.23 -6.43
CA CYS A 253 14.81 -4.60 -7.54
C CYS A 253 14.68 -5.42 -8.81
N LEU A 254 14.19 -4.79 -9.87
CA LEU A 254 13.92 -5.41 -11.17
C LEU A 254 14.72 -4.75 -12.29
N ASN A 255 15.35 -5.55 -13.14
CA ASN A 255 15.75 -5.12 -14.47
C ASN A 255 14.48 -5.07 -15.34
N LEU A 256 14.01 -3.86 -15.64
CA LEU A 256 12.78 -3.63 -16.39
C LEU A 256 12.92 -3.98 -17.87
N THR A 257 14.13 -3.88 -18.42
CA THR A 257 14.44 -4.27 -19.81
C THR A 257 14.36 -5.79 -19.98
N GLN A 258 14.87 -6.54 -19.01
CA GLN A 258 14.95 -8.01 -19.06
C GLN A 258 13.80 -8.68 -18.27
N ARG A 259 12.95 -7.89 -17.60
CA ARG A 259 11.80 -8.34 -16.79
C ARG A 259 12.18 -9.42 -15.77
N ARG A 260 13.27 -9.20 -15.02
CA ARG A 260 13.74 -10.16 -14.00
C ARG A 260 14.33 -9.46 -12.78
N ALA A 261 14.26 -10.14 -11.63
CA ALA A 261 14.89 -9.67 -10.41
C ALA A 261 16.42 -9.57 -10.58
N MET A 262 16.99 -8.50 -10.06
CA MET A 262 18.44 -8.24 -10.10
C MET A 262 18.94 -7.77 -8.74
N ALA A 263 20.25 -7.86 -8.55
CA ALA A 263 20.89 -7.25 -7.37
C ALA A 263 20.71 -5.73 -7.40
N ILE A 264 20.50 -5.14 -6.23
CA ILE A 264 20.42 -3.69 -6.06
C ILE A 264 21.77 -3.09 -6.50
N PRO A 265 21.80 -2.15 -7.48
CA PRO A 265 23.03 -1.56 -7.94
C PRO A 265 23.78 -0.82 -6.83
N ALA A 266 25.10 -0.94 -6.81
CA ALA A 266 25.95 -0.24 -5.86
C ALA A 266 25.69 1.28 -5.92
N GLY A 267 25.51 1.93 -4.76
CA GLY A 267 25.18 3.35 -4.65
C GLY A 267 23.72 3.71 -4.90
N SER A 268 22.83 2.71 -5.12
CA SER A 268 21.40 2.95 -5.24
C SER A 268 20.66 2.92 -3.90
N ARG A 269 20.99 1.96 -3.06
CA ARG A 269 20.55 1.82 -1.65
C ARG A 269 21.66 1.09 -0.90
N SER A 270 22.00 1.54 0.28
CA SER A 270 23.01 0.89 1.12
C SER A 270 22.74 1.18 2.60
N GLU A 271 23.35 0.42 3.48
CA GLU A 271 23.33 0.69 4.93
C GLU A 271 24.10 1.96 5.30
N ALA A 272 24.86 2.52 4.36
CA ALA A 272 25.57 3.80 4.52
C ALA A 272 24.74 5.01 4.05
N ASP A 273 23.55 4.78 3.50
CA ASP A 273 22.67 5.86 3.06
C ASP A 273 22.12 6.62 4.27
N PRO A 274 21.97 7.95 4.20
CA PRO A 274 21.47 8.76 5.31
C PRO A 274 20.03 8.43 5.70
N ASP A 275 19.26 7.76 4.84
CA ASP A 275 17.89 7.34 5.12
C ASP A 275 17.79 5.90 5.70
N PHE A 276 18.93 5.24 6.00
CA PHE A 276 18.96 3.89 6.58
C PHE A 276 18.82 3.94 8.10
N HIS A 277 17.63 3.61 8.59
CA HIS A 277 17.24 3.69 10.00
C HIS A 277 16.49 2.42 10.45
N PRO A 278 17.18 1.28 10.65
CA PRO A 278 16.55 0.02 11.04
C PRO A 278 15.83 0.07 12.41
N GLU A 279 16.24 1.00 13.29
CA GLU A 279 15.61 1.24 14.59
C GLU A 279 14.18 1.80 14.50
N LEU A 280 13.81 2.38 13.35
CA LEU A 280 12.46 2.89 13.09
C LEU A 280 11.46 1.82 12.61
N ALA A 281 11.87 0.54 12.62
CA ALA A 281 10.96 -0.56 12.27
C ALA A 281 9.75 -0.61 13.22
N PRO A 282 8.52 -0.83 12.72
CA PRO A 282 7.31 -0.95 13.53
C PRO A 282 7.40 -2.08 14.57
N ARG A 283 6.84 -1.83 15.73
CA ARG A 283 6.79 -2.77 16.87
C ARG A 283 5.38 -3.28 17.11
#